data_5ef9b9985239535272c7a02d6881854e
#
_entry.id   5ef9b9985239535272c7a02d6881854e
#
_cell.length_a   1.000
_cell.length_b   1.000
_cell.length_c   1.000
_cell.angle_alpha   90.00
_cell.angle_beta   90.00
_cell.angle_gamma   90.00
#
_symmetry.space_group_name_H-M   'P 1'
#
loop_
_entity.id
_entity.type
_entity.pdbx_description
1 polymer ?
#
loop_
_entity_poly.entity_id
_entity_poly.type
_entity_poly.pdbx_seq_one_letter_code
_entity_poly.pdbx_strand_id
1 'polypeptide(L)'
;MYQETKGSLFTAPQLRWGVIGCGVIANQMAEALAVEGRHIDGVANRTYEKAVAFADKHGVAWVYDTIDELIAAPDIDVLYLTTPHNTHITYLRKALAAGKHVLCEKSITLNSAELAEARELASAHGVQLMDACTILHMPLYKELQRRIDAGDFGRVNLIQENFGSYKKYDMKNRFFNPELAGGALLDIGVYSLTLARLFLKSQPHEALSMMNPAPTGTDETEGILLRNAEGQMVVLSLTLHSKQPKRAMISADKAYLEIMEYPRADQASIVWTEIGAREELQVGNTVQALSYVLADMERAVAGDEYARAQLGTSADVMELMTNLRADWNFKYPEEL
;
A
#
# COMPACT_ATOMS: atom_id res chain seq x y z
N MET A 1 13.11 -24.97 3.05
CA MET A 1 13.71 -24.18 4.15
C MET A 1 14.30 -22.94 3.52
N TYR A 2 13.59 -21.83 3.60
CA TYR A 2 14.12 -20.52 3.19
C TYR A 2 15.12 -20.11 4.27
N GLN A 3 16.41 -20.16 3.97
CA GLN A 3 17.42 -19.59 4.83
C GLN A 3 17.36 -18.09 4.63
N GLU A 4 16.95 -17.34 5.66
CA GLU A 4 17.27 -15.93 5.77
C GLU A 4 18.78 -15.80 5.61
N THR A 5 19.22 -15.28 4.49
CA THR A 5 20.58 -14.78 4.36
C THR A 5 20.71 -13.67 5.40
N LYS A 6 21.61 -13.83 6.36
CA LYS A 6 22.07 -12.77 7.29
C LYS A 6 22.82 -11.67 6.53
N GLY A 7 22.13 -11.05 5.55
CA GLY A 7 22.60 -9.90 4.80
C GLY A 7 21.69 -8.71 5.08
N SER A 8 22.19 -7.51 4.93
CA SER A 8 21.37 -6.29 4.96
C SER A 8 20.20 -6.42 4.00
N LEU A 9 19.00 -6.01 4.40
CA LEU A 9 17.82 -5.91 3.52
C LEU A 9 18.09 -4.97 2.33
N PHE A 10 18.94 -3.97 2.56
CA PHE A 10 19.34 -2.97 1.59
C PHE A 10 20.56 -3.46 0.81
N THR A 11 20.31 -4.02 -0.35
CA THR A 11 21.35 -4.55 -1.27
C THR A 11 21.70 -3.57 -2.40
N ALA A 12 20.84 -2.55 -2.61
CA ALA A 12 21.05 -1.49 -3.59
C ALA A 12 21.84 -0.30 -3.01
N PRO A 13 22.39 0.58 -3.87
CA PRO A 13 23.02 1.81 -3.41
C PRO A 13 22.07 2.67 -2.57
N GLN A 14 22.60 3.30 -1.54
CA GLN A 14 21.84 4.20 -0.69
C GLN A 14 21.35 5.41 -1.47
N LEU A 15 20.05 5.72 -1.33
CA LEU A 15 19.44 6.94 -1.84
C LEU A 15 19.40 8.01 -0.75
N ARG A 16 19.38 9.28 -1.17
CA ARG A 16 19.16 10.43 -0.27
C ARG A 16 17.66 10.67 -0.18
N TRP A 17 17.12 10.51 1.02
CA TRP A 17 15.68 10.50 1.28
C TRP A 17 15.17 11.86 1.73
N GLY A 18 14.17 12.39 1.03
CA GLY A 18 13.34 13.52 1.48
C GLY A 18 11.96 13.06 1.91
N VAL A 19 11.40 13.66 2.96
CA VAL A 19 10.07 13.33 3.47
C VAL A 19 9.14 14.52 3.35
N ILE A 20 7.99 14.30 2.71
CA ILE A 20 6.90 15.28 2.62
C ILE A 20 5.78 14.84 3.58
N GLY A 21 5.60 15.60 4.68
CA GLY A 21 4.67 15.26 5.75
C GLY A 21 5.37 14.63 6.96
N CYS A 22 4.88 14.96 8.17
CA CYS A 22 5.49 14.56 9.45
C CYS A 22 4.49 13.79 10.32
N GLY A 23 3.63 12.97 9.69
CA GLY A 23 2.61 12.17 10.37
C GLY A 23 3.16 10.92 11.04
N VAL A 24 2.26 10.07 11.53
CA VAL A 24 2.61 8.82 12.22
C VAL A 24 3.47 7.92 11.33
N ILE A 25 3.09 7.74 10.07
CA ILE A 25 3.81 6.83 9.17
C ILE A 25 5.20 7.37 8.80
N ALA A 26 5.39 8.69 8.66
CA ALA A 26 6.69 9.28 8.44
C ALA A 26 7.64 9.02 9.63
N ASN A 27 7.13 9.09 10.87
CA ASN A 27 7.91 8.73 12.06
C ASN A 27 8.30 7.26 12.08
N GLN A 28 7.38 6.35 11.73
CA GLN A 28 7.69 4.91 11.65
C GLN A 28 8.74 4.63 10.55
N MET A 29 8.66 5.33 9.42
CA MET A 29 9.65 5.21 8.35
C MET A 29 11.04 5.66 8.81
N ALA A 30 11.14 6.81 9.50
CA ALA A 30 12.40 7.30 10.04
C ALA A 30 13.02 6.29 11.04
N GLU A 31 12.20 5.69 11.89
CA GLU A 31 12.62 4.64 12.83
C GLU A 31 13.10 3.38 12.08
N ALA A 32 12.40 2.97 11.00
CA ALA A 32 12.80 1.83 10.19
C ALA A 32 14.13 2.06 9.47
N LEU A 33 14.35 3.25 8.91
CA LEU A 33 15.64 3.62 8.30
C LEU A 33 16.78 3.60 9.34
N ALA A 34 16.54 4.16 10.53
CA ALA A 34 17.55 4.21 11.59
C ALA A 34 17.99 2.81 12.05
N VAL A 35 17.09 1.84 12.15
CA VAL A 35 17.40 0.44 12.48
C VAL A 35 18.37 -0.18 11.45
N GLU A 36 18.24 0.21 10.19
CA GLU A 36 19.08 -0.27 9.08
C GLU A 36 20.36 0.59 8.86
N GLY A 37 20.65 1.52 9.79
CA GLY A 37 21.80 2.43 9.69
C GLY A 37 21.65 3.48 8.58
N ARG A 38 20.42 3.76 8.16
CA ARG A 38 20.07 4.77 7.17
C ARG A 38 19.38 5.96 7.83
N HIS A 39 19.24 7.05 7.12
CA HIS A 39 18.64 8.28 7.65
C HIS A 39 17.81 9.02 6.58
N ILE A 40 17.06 9.99 7.03
CA ILE A 40 16.38 10.96 6.19
C ILE A 40 17.29 12.17 6.04
N ASP A 41 17.49 12.63 4.81
CA ASP A 41 18.38 13.76 4.50
C ASP A 41 17.66 15.09 4.58
N GLY A 42 16.37 15.13 4.20
CA GLY A 42 15.58 16.34 4.17
C GLY A 42 14.12 16.13 4.54
N VAL A 43 13.48 17.16 5.10
CA VAL A 43 12.06 17.15 5.47
C VAL A 43 11.40 18.47 5.16
N ALA A 44 10.15 18.39 4.66
CA ALA A 44 9.24 19.52 4.56
C ALA A 44 7.83 19.14 5.01
N ASN A 45 7.10 20.07 5.55
CA ASN A 45 5.70 19.89 5.93
C ASN A 45 4.95 21.21 5.76
N ARG A 46 3.65 21.13 5.45
CA ARG A 46 2.79 22.33 5.34
C ARG A 46 2.88 23.26 6.56
N THR A 47 3.04 22.70 7.74
CA THR A 47 3.30 23.43 8.98
C THR A 47 4.79 23.28 9.31
N TYR A 48 5.57 24.34 9.12
CA TYR A 48 7.03 24.33 9.25
C TYR A 48 7.51 23.81 10.60
N GLU A 49 6.88 24.25 11.70
CA GLU A 49 7.24 23.84 13.06
C GLU A 49 7.14 22.32 13.28
N LYS A 50 6.25 21.63 12.53
CA LYS A 50 6.17 20.18 12.56
C LYS A 50 7.36 19.53 11.86
N ALA A 51 7.87 20.15 10.80
CA ALA A 51 9.07 19.68 10.12
C ALA A 51 10.31 19.86 11.01
N VAL A 52 10.43 20.98 11.70
CA VAL A 52 11.49 21.21 12.69
C VAL A 52 11.44 20.18 13.81
N ALA A 53 10.29 19.97 14.43
CA ALA A 53 10.13 18.98 15.50
C ALA A 53 10.44 17.55 15.03
N PHE A 54 10.08 17.21 13.79
CA PHE A 54 10.42 15.92 13.18
C PHE A 54 11.93 15.78 12.96
N ALA A 55 12.57 16.83 12.46
CA ALA A 55 14.03 16.86 12.24
C ALA A 55 14.80 16.71 13.54
N ASP A 56 14.41 17.44 14.57
CA ASP A 56 15.02 17.35 15.92
C ASP A 56 14.90 15.92 16.49
N LYS A 57 13.73 15.29 16.33
CA LYS A 57 13.49 13.95 16.83
C LYS A 57 14.33 12.87 16.12
N HIS A 58 14.51 12.99 14.82
CA HIS A 58 15.09 11.94 13.98
C HIS A 58 16.48 12.27 13.44
N GLY A 59 17.04 13.43 13.81
CA GLY A 59 18.38 13.85 13.37
C GLY A 59 18.45 14.17 11.88
N VAL A 60 17.36 14.73 11.30
CA VAL A 60 17.34 15.12 9.89
C VAL A 60 18.14 16.40 9.69
N ALA A 61 19.09 16.36 8.73
CA ALA A 61 20.04 17.46 8.54
C ALA A 61 19.40 18.72 7.95
N TRP A 62 18.41 18.57 7.05
CA TRP A 62 17.84 19.70 6.30
C TRP A 62 16.32 19.80 6.51
N VAL A 63 15.88 20.97 7.01
CA VAL A 63 14.47 21.35 7.09
C VAL A 63 14.23 22.44 6.05
N TYR A 64 13.34 22.17 5.10
CA TYR A 64 13.00 23.11 4.04
C TYR A 64 11.78 23.93 4.44
N ASP A 65 11.79 25.22 4.13
CA ASP A 65 10.69 26.15 4.46
C ASP A 65 9.41 25.78 3.72
N THR A 66 9.55 25.28 2.50
CA THR A 66 8.44 24.85 1.65
C THR A 66 8.64 23.44 1.08
N ILE A 67 7.54 22.79 0.75
CA ILE A 67 7.58 21.50 0.06
C ILE A 67 8.21 21.63 -1.34
N ASP A 68 7.99 22.76 -2.00
CA ASP A 68 8.54 23.00 -3.35
C ASP A 68 10.07 23.15 -3.30
N GLU A 69 10.64 23.73 -2.24
CA GLU A 69 12.10 23.75 -2.04
C GLU A 69 12.69 22.35 -1.84
N LEU A 70 12.04 21.51 -1.03
CA LEU A 70 12.46 20.12 -0.86
C LEU A 70 12.40 19.35 -2.19
N ILE A 71 11.34 19.54 -2.98
CA ILE A 71 11.20 18.90 -4.30
C ILE A 71 12.33 19.36 -5.23
N ALA A 72 12.70 20.63 -5.19
CA ALA A 72 13.75 21.20 -6.06
C ALA A 72 15.18 20.87 -5.57
N ALA A 73 15.36 20.35 -4.35
CA ALA A 73 16.67 20.15 -3.75
C ALA A 73 17.52 19.14 -4.55
N PRO A 74 18.73 19.51 -5.02
CA PRO A 74 19.56 18.63 -5.83
C PRO A 74 20.16 17.46 -5.04
N ASP A 75 20.19 17.56 -3.72
CA ASP A 75 20.75 16.56 -2.82
C ASP A 75 19.71 15.54 -2.32
N ILE A 76 18.52 15.50 -2.93
CA ILE A 76 17.48 14.51 -2.65
C ILE A 76 17.25 13.67 -3.91
N ASP A 77 17.31 12.35 -3.77
CA ASP A 77 17.10 11.39 -4.87
C ASP A 77 15.65 10.88 -4.90
N VAL A 78 15.10 10.59 -3.71
CA VAL A 78 13.76 10.02 -3.56
C VAL A 78 12.96 10.79 -2.52
N LEU A 79 11.70 11.01 -2.83
CA LEU A 79 10.73 11.65 -1.94
C LEU A 79 9.75 10.61 -1.40
N TYR A 80 9.62 10.54 -0.07
CA TYR A 80 8.56 9.79 0.58
C TYR A 80 7.38 10.71 0.88
N LEU A 81 6.26 10.44 0.22
CA LEU A 81 5.05 11.25 0.30
C LEU A 81 4.08 10.63 1.31
N THR A 82 3.83 11.35 2.43
CA THR A 82 3.03 10.86 3.56
C THR A 82 1.90 11.81 3.96
N THR A 83 1.43 12.59 3.00
CA THR A 83 0.35 13.56 3.18
C THR A 83 -1.04 12.89 3.08
N PRO A 84 -2.16 13.59 3.31
CA PRO A 84 -3.49 13.02 3.06
C PRO A 84 -3.69 12.63 1.59
N HIS A 85 -4.47 11.57 1.34
CA HIS A 85 -4.68 10.96 0.02
C HIS A 85 -5.04 11.98 -1.07
N ASN A 86 -5.93 12.92 -0.77
CA ASN A 86 -6.39 13.95 -1.71
C ASN A 86 -5.32 14.96 -2.13
N THR A 87 -4.17 14.97 -1.48
CA THR A 87 -3.05 15.84 -1.84
C THR A 87 -1.96 15.13 -2.61
N HIS A 88 -2.01 13.79 -2.71
CA HIS A 88 -0.94 13.00 -3.32
C HIS A 88 -0.68 13.43 -4.77
N ILE A 89 -1.69 13.52 -5.59
CA ILE A 89 -1.52 13.86 -7.01
C ILE A 89 -0.86 15.23 -7.21
N THR A 90 -1.14 16.21 -6.36
CA THR A 90 -0.52 17.53 -6.43
C THR A 90 0.99 17.46 -6.26
N TYR A 91 1.45 16.68 -5.29
CA TYR A 91 2.89 16.51 -5.04
C TYR A 91 3.54 15.53 -6.00
N LEU A 92 2.83 14.48 -6.44
CA LEU A 92 3.29 13.55 -7.47
C LEU A 92 3.64 14.30 -8.77
N ARG A 93 2.74 15.16 -9.26
CA ARG A 93 2.98 15.99 -10.45
C ARG A 93 4.27 16.77 -10.35
N LYS A 94 4.48 17.47 -9.23
CA LYS A 94 5.66 18.30 -9.02
C LYS A 94 6.94 17.49 -8.87
N ALA A 95 6.91 16.44 -8.03
CA ALA A 95 8.08 15.62 -7.73
C ALA A 95 8.58 14.84 -8.96
N LEU A 96 7.66 14.18 -9.68
CA LEU A 96 8.00 13.41 -10.87
C LEU A 96 8.52 14.31 -12.00
N ALA A 97 7.88 15.48 -12.23
CA ALA A 97 8.36 16.46 -13.21
C ALA A 97 9.72 17.08 -12.84
N ALA A 98 10.06 17.15 -11.55
CA ALA A 98 11.38 17.57 -11.08
C ALA A 98 12.44 16.45 -11.17
N GLY A 99 12.11 15.29 -11.74
CA GLY A 99 13.05 14.17 -11.89
C GLY A 99 13.34 13.43 -10.58
N LYS A 100 12.44 13.49 -9.58
CA LYS A 100 12.57 12.76 -8.32
C LYS A 100 11.91 11.40 -8.41
N HIS A 101 12.56 10.37 -7.86
CA HIS A 101 11.89 9.12 -7.55
C HIS A 101 10.88 9.36 -6.43
N VAL A 102 9.74 8.67 -6.43
CA VAL A 102 8.71 8.88 -5.40
C VAL A 102 8.22 7.54 -4.83
N LEU A 103 8.32 7.40 -3.52
CA LEU A 103 7.57 6.45 -2.73
C LEU A 103 6.34 7.16 -2.17
N CYS A 104 5.13 6.73 -2.54
CA CYS A 104 3.90 7.38 -2.12
C CYS A 104 3.10 6.47 -1.20
N GLU A 105 2.59 7.02 -0.10
CA GLU A 105 1.69 6.29 0.80
C GLU A 105 0.42 5.83 0.09
N LYS A 106 -0.12 4.75 0.62
CA LYS A 106 -1.40 4.18 0.19
C LYS A 106 -2.55 5.02 0.77
N SER A 107 -3.67 5.17 0.10
CA SER A 107 -3.89 4.89 -1.31
C SER A 107 -3.14 5.91 -2.15
N ILE A 108 -2.45 5.41 -3.16
CA ILE A 108 -1.47 6.22 -3.90
C ILE A 108 -2.08 7.45 -4.58
N THR A 109 -3.34 7.36 -5.03
CA THR A 109 -4.14 8.45 -5.61
C THR A 109 -5.60 8.32 -5.22
N LEU A 110 -6.46 9.26 -5.60
CA LEU A 110 -7.91 9.14 -5.37
C LEU A 110 -8.59 8.23 -6.39
N ASN A 111 -8.08 8.18 -7.61
CA ASN A 111 -8.67 7.41 -8.69
C ASN A 111 -7.63 6.94 -9.71
N SER A 112 -8.06 6.06 -10.62
CA SER A 112 -7.21 5.45 -11.64
C SER A 112 -6.68 6.46 -12.66
N ALA A 113 -7.41 7.53 -12.96
CA ALA A 113 -6.95 8.56 -13.90
C ALA A 113 -5.75 9.35 -13.34
N GLU A 114 -5.79 9.71 -12.06
CA GLU A 114 -4.66 10.34 -11.38
C GLU A 114 -3.42 9.42 -11.35
N LEU A 115 -3.62 8.12 -11.10
CA LEU A 115 -2.50 7.17 -11.10
C LEU A 115 -1.93 6.97 -12.50
N ALA A 116 -2.78 6.93 -13.54
CA ALA A 116 -2.32 6.84 -14.92
C ALA A 116 -1.46 8.05 -15.28
N GLU A 117 -1.91 9.27 -14.95
CA GLU A 117 -1.13 10.51 -15.13
C GLU A 117 0.22 10.46 -14.40
N ALA A 118 0.23 10.04 -13.14
CA ALA A 118 1.46 9.94 -12.37
C ALA A 118 2.45 8.91 -12.97
N ARG A 119 1.95 7.78 -13.49
CA ARG A 119 2.77 6.76 -14.17
C ARG A 119 3.36 7.29 -15.49
N GLU A 120 2.59 8.05 -16.25
CA GLU A 120 3.06 8.69 -17.48
C GLU A 120 4.16 9.72 -17.17
N LEU A 121 4.00 10.55 -16.15
CA LEU A 121 5.01 11.49 -15.69
C LEU A 121 6.29 10.77 -15.23
N ALA A 122 6.17 9.73 -14.44
CA ALA A 122 7.32 8.94 -14.00
C ALA A 122 8.10 8.35 -15.18
N SER A 123 7.38 7.78 -16.16
CA SER A 123 7.96 7.23 -17.38
C SER A 123 8.64 8.30 -18.22
N ALA A 124 8.00 9.45 -18.43
CA ALA A 124 8.52 10.55 -19.23
C ALA A 124 9.81 11.15 -18.67
N HIS A 125 9.96 11.15 -17.34
CA HIS A 125 11.14 11.68 -16.65
C HIS A 125 12.15 10.60 -16.25
N GLY A 126 11.92 9.33 -16.58
CA GLY A 126 12.83 8.21 -16.29
C GLY A 126 13.01 7.94 -14.79
N VAL A 127 12.01 8.26 -13.97
CA VAL A 127 12.04 8.06 -12.51
C VAL A 127 11.10 6.94 -12.07
N GLN A 128 11.30 6.44 -10.85
CA GLN A 128 10.45 5.40 -10.29
C GLN A 128 9.36 6.02 -9.41
N LEU A 129 8.13 5.55 -9.59
CA LEU A 129 7.01 5.75 -8.69
C LEU A 129 6.66 4.40 -8.07
N MET A 130 6.50 4.35 -6.75
CA MET A 130 6.16 3.14 -6.01
C MET A 130 5.08 3.42 -4.97
N ASP A 131 4.15 2.47 -4.81
CA ASP A 131 3.12 2.48 -3.77
C ASP A 131 3.68 1.86 -2.49
N ALA A 132 3.55 2.55 -1.36
CA ALA A 132 3.98 2.06 -0.05
C ALA A 132 3.00 1.07 0.59
N CYS A 133 2.10 0.45 -0.18
CA CYS A 133 1.22 -0.61 0.31
C CYS A 133 2.04 -1.82 0.76
N THR A 134 2.16 -2.02 2.06
CA THR A 134 3.07 -3.01 2.67
C THR A 134 2.90 -4.43 2.14
N ILE A 135 1.68 -4.83 1.77
CA ILE A 135 1.40 -6.17 1.19
C ILE A 135 2.28 -6.45 -0.03
N LEU A 136 2.51 -5.47 -0.89
CA LEU A 136 3.32 -5.62 -2.10
C LEU A 136 4.80 -5.94 -1.80
N HIS A 137 5.25 -5.65 -0.58
CA HIS A 137 6.66 -5.69 -0.19
C HIS A 137 7.00 -6.79 0.80
N MET A 138 5.99 -7.35 1.50
CA MET A 138 6.21 -8.39 2.51
C MET A 138 6.75 -9.69 1.87
N PRO A 139 7.84 -10.26 2.41
CA PRO A 139 8.43 -11.50 1.89
C PRO A 139 7.48 -12.69 1.86
N LEU A 140 6.52 -12.77 2.80
CA LEU A 140 5.51 -13.83 2.85
C LEU A 140 4.73 -13.91 1.53
N TYR A 141 4.26 -12.78 1.01
CA TYR A 141 3.45 -12.77 -0.22
C TYR A 141 4.26 -13.13 -1.45
N LYS A 142 5.53 -12.73 -1.51
CA LYS A 142 6.45 -13.13 -2.58
C LYS A 142 6.63 -14.66 -2.61
N GLU A 143 6.79 -15.28 -1.45
CA GLU A 143 6.90 -16.75 -1.35
C GLU A 143 5.58 -17.44 -1.66
N LEU A 144 4.44 -16.94 -1.19
CA LEU A 144 3.13 -17.51 -1.51
C LEU A 144 2.83 -17.42 -3.00
N GLN A 145 3.12 -16.31 -3.67
CA GLN A 145 2.99 -16.16 -5.12
C GLN A 145 3.86 -17.16 -5.85
N ARG A 146 5.14 -17.29 -5.47
CA ARG A 146 6.05 -18.27 -6.05
C ARG A 146 5.49 -19.71 -5.96
N ARG A 147 4.91 -20.09 -4.83
CA ARG A 147 4.30 -21.41 -4.62
C ARG A 147 3.03 -21.60 -5.44
N ILE A 148 2.20 -20.55 -5.58
CA ILE A 148 1.01 -20.56 -6.44
C ILE A 148 1.41 -20.72 -7.90
N ASP A 149 2.41 -19.98 -8.38
CA ASP A 149 2.91 -20.06 -9.75
C ASP A 149 3.55 -21.43 -10.06
N ALA A 150 4.17 -22.05 -9.05
CA ALA A 150 4.69 -23.41 -9.14
C ALA A 150 3.57 -24.49 -9.15
N GLY A 151 2.30 -24.11 -8.87
CA GLY A 151 1.16 -25.03 -8.83
C GLY A 151 1.08 -25.90 -7.58
N ASP A 152 1.80 -25.52 -6.51
CA ASP A 152 1.83 -26.27 -5.25
C ASP A 152 0.41 -26.46 -4.68
N PHE A 153 -0.40 -25.43 -4.72
CA PHE A 153 -1.77 -25.41 -4.15
C PHE A 153 -2.87 -25.78 -5.17
N GLY A 154 -2.51 -25.98 -6.44
CA GLY A 154 -3.48 -26.10 -7.53
C GLY A 154 -4.08 -24.75 -7.90
N ARG A 155 -5.30 -24.75 -8.46
CA ARG A 155 -5.99 -23.51 -8.85
C ARG A 155 -6.59 -22.82 -7.63
N VAL A 156 -6.35 -21.52 -7.48
CA VAL A 156 -7.10 -20.66 -6.54
C VAL A 156 -8.52 -20.47 -7.08
N ASN A 157 -9.54 -20.76 -6.26
CA ASN A 157 -10.94 -20.69 -6.65
C ASN A 157 -11.71 -19.56 -5.94
N LEU A 158 -11.43 -19.34 -4.63
CA LEU A 158 -12.13 -18.38 -3.81
C LEU A 158 -11.18 -17.69 -2.84
N ILE A 159 -11.29 -16.36 -2.74
CA ILE A 159 -10.60 -15.56 -1.73
C ILE A 159 -11.67 -14.92 -0.86
N GLN A 160 -11.53 -15.04 0.46
CA GLN A 160 -12.43 -14.41 1.41
C GLN A 160 -11.63 -13.57 2.40
N GLU A 161 -11.99 -12.29 2.51
CA GLU A 161 -11.28 -11.36 3.38
C GLU A 161 -12.24 -10.50 4.22
N ASN A 162 -11.77 -10.14 5.39
CA ASN A 162 -12.45 -9.17 6.22
C ASN A 162 -11.46 -8.23 6.90
N PHE A 163 -11.84 -6.95 7.02
CA PHE A 163 -11.09 -5.93 7.71
C PHE A 163 -12.05 -4.98 8.44
N GLY A 164 -12.09 -5.08 9.77
CA GLY A 164 -12.80 -4.12 10.62
C GLY A 164 -11.85 -3.33 11.49
N SER A 165 -11.77 -2.02 11.30
CA SER A 165 -10.92 -1.12 12.07
C SER A 165 -11.76 -0.09 12.80
N TYR A 166 -12.32 -0.48 13.96
CA TYR A 166 -13.19 0.41 14.70
C TYR A 166 -12.56 1.78 14.95
N LYS A 167 -13.25 2.82 14.46
CA LYS A 167 -12.96 4.23 14.71
C LYS A 167 -14.17 4.86 15.40
N LYS A 168 -13.91 5.61 16.47
CA LYS A 168 -14.94 6.45 17.07
C LYS A 168 -15.31 7.56 16.07
N TYR A 169 -16.59 7.89 15.98
CA TYR A 169 -17.02 8.99 15.15
C TYR A 169 -16.38 10.32 15.58
N ASP A 170 -15.65 10.89 14.62
CA ASP A 170 -15.15 12.25 14.62
C ASP A 170 -15.16 12.72 13.16
N MET A 171 -16.15 13.54 12.81
CA MET A 171 -16.38 13.99 11.42
C MET A 171 -15.28 14.93 10.91
N LYS A 172 -14.39 15.38 11.77
CA LYS A 172 -13.19 16.17 11.39
C LYS A 172 -11.97 15.29 11.17
N ASN A 173 -12.02 14.05 11.62
CA ASN A 173 -10.92 13.09 11.44
C ASN A 173 -10.88 12.59 10.01
N ARG A 174 -9.66 12.31 9.51
CA ARG A 174 -9.40 11.78 8.17
C ARG A 174 -10.20 10.52 7.81
N PHE A 175 -10.68 9.75 8.78
CA PHE A 175 -11.43 8.51 8.52
C PHE A 175 -12.85 8.74 8.00
N PHE A 176 -13.49 9.83 8.42
CA PHE A 176 -14.89 10.12 8.09
C PHE A 176 -15.06 11.49 7.41
N ASN A 177 -13.98 12.20 7.11
CA ASN A 177 -14.03 13.50 6.48
C ASN A 177 -13.79 13.39 4.96
N PRO A 178 -14.78 13.69 4.10
CA PRO A 178 -14.62 13.64 2.64
C PRO A 178 -13.57 14.64 2.13
N GLU A 179 -13.39 15.80 2.81
CA GLU A 179 -12.35 16.80 2.48
C GLU A 179 -10.91 16.31 2.73
N LEU A 180 -10.76 15.16 3.35
CA LEU A 180 -9.47 14.49 3.61
C LEU A 180 -9.40 13.11 2.94
N ALA A 181 -10.29 12.85 1.98
CA ALA A 181 -10.46 11.57 1.33
C ALA A 181 -10.65 10.41 2.32
N GLY A 182 -11.55 10.61 3.30
CA GLY A 182 -11.95 9.58 4.25
C GLY A 182 -12.78 8.48 3.58
N GLY A 183 -12.94 7.36 4.28
CA GLY A 183 -13.71 6.20 3.83
C GLY A 183 -12.97 4.90 4.03
N ALA A 184 -13.71 3.81 4.11
CA ALA A 184 -13.18 2.48 4.36
C ALA A 184 -12.44 1.93 3.12
N LEU A 185 -12.94 2.19 1.92
CA LEU A 185 -12.35 1.68 0.69
C LEU A 185 -10.89 2.16 0.50
N LEU A 186 -10.65 3.47 0.59
CA LEU A 186 -9.29 4.00 0.46
C LEU A 186 -8.40 3.71 1.67
N ASP A 187 -8.94 3.69 2.91
CA ASP A 187 -8.10 3.49 4.09
C ASP A 187 -7.74 2.01 4.34
N ILE A 188 -8.70 1.10 4.22
CA ILE A 188 -8.52 -0.33 4.52
C ILE A 188 -8.82 -1.27 3.35
N GLY A 189 -9.73 -0.90 2.45
CA GLY A 189 -10.09 -1.69 1.27
C GLY A 189 -8.93 -1.85 0.29
N VAL A 190 -8.05 -0.86 0.19
CA VAL A 190 -6.83 -0.95 -0.60
C VAL A 190 -5.98 -2.18 -0.23
N TYR A 191 -5.87 -2.52 1.05
CA TYR A 191 -5.13 -3.72 1.48
C TYR A 191 -5.82 -5.00 1.04
N SER A 192 -7.15 -5.11 1.25
CA SER A 192 -7.91 -6.29 0.85
C SER A 192 -7.85 -6.51 -0.67
N LEU A 193 -8.14 -5.46 -1.44
CA LEU A 193 -8.08 -5.55 -2.90
C LEU A 193 -6.68 -5.85 -3.43
N THR A 194 -5.63 -5.31 -2.78
CA THR A 194 -4.23 -5.64 -3.13
C THR A 194 -3.93 -7.11 -2.88
N LEU A 195 -4.31 -7.64 -1.71
CA LEU A 195 -4.09 -9.05 -1.41
C LEU A 195 -4.85 -9.96 -2.38
N ALA A 196 -6.13 -9.68 -2.61
CA ALA A 196 -6.92 -10.41 -3.59
C ALA A 196 -6.25 -10.40 -4.97
N ARG A 197 -5.83 -9.21 -5.45
CA ARG A 197 -5.23 -9.07 -6.78
C ARG A 197 -3.92 -9.85 -6.94
N LEU A 198 -3.11 -9.97 -5.89
CA LEU A 198 -1.88 -10.78 -5.91
C LEU A 198 -2.14 -12.26 -6.19
N PHE A 199 -3.30 -12.79 -5.82
CA PHE A 199 -3.63 -14.21 -5.94
C PHE A 199 -4.63 -14.53 -7.06
N LEU A 200 -5.17 -13.50 -7.71
CA LEU A 200 -6.01 -13.64 -8.89
C LEU A 200 -5.15 -13.70 -10.16
N LYS A 201 -5.54 -14.57 -11.10
CA LYS A 201 -4.87 -14.74 -12.38
C LYS A 201 -5.02 -13.56 -13.32
N SER A 202 -6.19 -12.92 -13.28
CA SER A 202 -6.51 -11.71 -14.05
C SER A 202 -7.32 -10.71 -13.21
N GLN A 203 -7.41 -9.49 -13.71
CA GLN A 203 -8.21 -8.42 -13.12
C GLN A 203 -9.68 -8.85 -13.05
N PRO A 204 -10.39 -8.66 -11.91
CA PRO A 204 -11.83 -8.81 -11.84
C PRO A 204 -12.55 -7.87 -12.82
N HIS A 205 -13.55 -8.38 -13.50
CA HIS A 205 -14.37 -7.62 -14.45
C HIS A 205 -15.85 -7.61 -14.08
N GLU A 206 -16.25 -8.40 -13.10
CA GLU A 206 -17.59 -8.37 -12.51
C GLU A 206 -17.48 -8.00 -11.04
N ALA A 207 -18.31 -7.05 -10.61
CA ALA A 207 -18.42 -6.62 -9.23
C ALA A 207 -19.87 -6.50 -8.82
N LEU A 208 -20.22 -6.98 -7.62
CA LEU A 208 -21.47 -6.68 -6.92
C LEU A 208 -21.10 -6.13 -5.56
N SER A 209 -21.59 -4.96 -5.22
CA SER A 209 -21.22 -4.32 -3.96
C SER A 209 -22.35 -3.54 -3.34
N MET A 210 -22.30 -3.44 -2.01
CA MET A 210 -23.17 -2.60 -1.20
C MET A 210 -22.31 -1.78 -0.25
N MET A 211 -22.67 -0.52 -0.06
CA MET A 211 -21.98 0.40 0.83
C MET A 211 -22.99 1.10 1.75
N ASN A 212 -22.72 1.14 3.03
CA ASN A 212 -23.41 1.99 3.98
C ASN A 212 -22.52 3.21 4.29
N PRO A 213 -23.06 4.44 4.06
CA PRO A 213 -22.29 5.64 4.32
C PRO A 213 -22.22 5.99 5.81
N ALA A 214 -21.13 6.61 6.23
CA ALA A 214 -21.04 7.38 7.46
C ALA A 214 -21.96 8.61 7.42
N PRO A 215 -22.22 9.29 8.55
CA PRO A 215 -23.02 10.53 8.58
C PRO A 215 -22.51 11.65 7.68
N THR A 216 -21.25 11.63 7.27
CA THR A 216 -20.62 12.56 6.32
C THR A 216 -20.81 12.20 4.87
N GLY A 217 -21.35 11.01 4.58
CA GLY A 217 -21.51 10.49 3.22
C GLY A 217 -20.33 9.64 2.73
N THR A 218 -19.20 9.60 3.44
CA THR A 218 -18.08 8.69 3.10
C THR A 218 -18.49 7.23 3.32
N ASP A 219 -17.91 6.32 2.56
CA ASP A 219 -18.07 4.89 2.73
C ASP A 219 -17.55 4.43 4.09
N GLU A 220 -18.39 3.70 4.83
CA GLU A 220 -18.08 3.22 6.18
C GLU A 220 -18.03 1.71 6.29
N THR A 221 -19.05 1.06 5.71
CA THR A 221 -19.18 -0.41 5.76
C THR A 221 -19.53 -0.93 4.39
N GLU A 222 -18.78 -1.94 3.94
CA GLU A 222 -18.89 -2.45 2.58
C GLU A 222 -18.94 -3.98 2.55
N GLY A 223 -19.76 -4.50 1.65
CA GLY A 223 -19.74 -5.88 1.20
C GLY A 223 -19.46 -5.90 -0.30
N ILE A 224 -18.41 -6.60 -0.73
CA ILE A 224 -17.96 -6.63 -2.11
C ILE A 224 -17.78 -8.07 -2.56
N LEU A 225 -18.33 -8.40 -3.72
CA LEU A 225 -18.17 -9.68 -4.42
C LEU A 225 -17.59 -9.41 -5.80
N LEU A 226 -16.45 -10.05 -6.11
CA LEU A 226 -15.77 -9.89 -7.39
C LEU A 226 -15.63 -11.23 -8.11
N ARG A 227 -15.53 -11.20 -9.45
CA ARG A 227 -15.21 -12.38 -10.28
C ARG A 227 -14.34 -11.95 -11.47
N ASN A 228 -13.33 -12.79 -11.79
CA ASN A 228 -12.50 -12.62 -12.96
C ASN A 228 -12.88 -13.58 -14.11
N ALA A 229 -12.22 -13.44 -15.26
CA ALA A 229 -12.48 -14.25 -16.45
C ALA A 229 -12.24 -15.75 -16.24
N GLU A 230 -11.34 -16.12 -15.34
CA GLU A 230 -11.07 -17.51 -14.97
C GLU A 230 -12.10 -18.08 -13.98
N GLY A 231 -13.09 -17.29 -13.57
CA GLY A 231 -14.12 -17.68 -12.62
C GLY A 231 -13.62 -17.78 -11.17
N GLN A 232 -12.50 -17.19 -10.85
CA GLN A 232 -12.06 -17.01 -9.48
C GLN A 232 -12.92 -15.93 -8.81
N MET A 233 -13.33 -16.15 -7.56
CA MET A 233 -14.21 -15.24 -6.83
C MET A 233 -13.51 -14.63 -5.62
N VAL A 234 -13.91 -13.41 -5.27
CA VAL A 234 -13.47 -12.72 -4.06
C VAL A 234 -14.68 -12.23 -3.27
N VAL A 235 -14.65 -12.40 -1.95
CA VAL A 235 -15.65 -11.92 -1.02
C VAL A 235 -14.98 -11.05 0.03
N LEU A 236 -15.32 -9.76 0.07
CA LEU A 236 -14.74 -8.81 1.02
C LEU A 236 -15.81 -8.23 1.94
N SER A 237 -15.47 -8.03 3.21
CA SER A 237 -16.25 -7.23 4.15
C SER A 237 -15.35 -6.23 4.87
N LEU A 238 -15.69 -4.94 4.75
CA LEU A 238 -14.90 -3.83 5.28
C LEU A 238 -15.75 -2.98 6.22
N THR A 239 -15.18 -2.45 7.29
CA THR A 239 -15.87 -1.48 8.15
C THR A 239 -14.91 -0.63 8.97
N LEU A 240 -15.18 0.67 9.07
CA LEU A 240 -14.48 1.61 9.95
C LEU A 240 -15.20 1.80 11.30
N HIS A 241 -16.44 1.32 11.46
CA HIS A 241 -17.21 1.52 12.70
C HIS A 241 -17.50 0.23 13.46
N SER A 242 -16.94 -0.89 13.02
CA SER A 242 -16.99 -2.17 13.72
C SER A 242 -15.62 -2.84 13.74
N LYS A 243 -15.36 -3.64 14.77
CA LYS A 243 -14.12 -4.41 14.85
C LYS A 243 -14.32 -5.77 14.22
N GLN A 244 -13.43 -6.14 13.29
CA GLN A 244 -13.29 -7.48 12.75
C GLN A 244 -11.81 -7.88 12.80
N PRO A 245 -11.46 -9.18 12.82
CA PRO A 245 -10.08 -9.58 12.56
C PRO A 245 -9.68 -9.17 11.13
N LYS A 246 -8.40 -8.87 10.92
CA LYS A 246 -7.84 -8.72 9.57
C LYS A 246 -7.45 -10.12 9.10
N ARG A 247 -8.38 -10.83 8.51
CA ARG A 247 -8.24 -12.22 8.12
C ARG A 247 -8.43 -12.37 6.62
N ALA A 248 -7.53 -13.10 5.98
CA ALA A 248 -7.68 -13.54 4.61
C ALA A 248 -7.65 -15.07 4.54
N MET A 249 -8.52 -15.65 3.73
CA MET A 249 -8.53 -17.08 3.40
C MET A 249 -8.50 -17.24 1.89
N ILE A 250 -7.51 -17.98 1.38
CA ILE A 250 -7.31 -18.25 -0.04
C ILE A 250 -7.54 -19.75 -0.24
N SER A 251 -8.65 -20.11 -0.90
CA SER A 251 -9.06 -21.48 -1.12
C SER A 251 -8.65 -21.94 -2.52
N ALA A 252 -7.87 -23.00 -2.57
CA ALA A 252 -7.39 -23.64 -3.81
C ALA A 252 -7.75 -25.12 -3.85
N ASP A 253 -7.46 -25.80 -4.97
CA ASP A 253 -7.84 -27.22 -5.16
C ASP A 253 -7.21 -28.14 -4.12
N LYS A 254 -5.93 -27.92 -3.79
CA LYS A 254 -5.12 -28.82 -2.96
C LYS A 254 -4.97 -28.35 -1.51
N ALA A 255 -5.25 -27.05 -1.23
CA ALA A 255 -5.09 -26.47 0.07
C ALA A 255 -5.94 -25.21 0.23
N TYR A 256 -6.16 -24.79 1.49
CA TYR A 256 -6.49 -23.40 1.75
C TYR A 256 -5.41 -22.76 2.62
N LEU A 257 -5.21 -21.46 2.43
CA LEU A 257 -4.27 -20.64 3.18
C LEU A 257 -5.06 -19.68 4.06
N GLU A 258 -4.67 -19.56 5.32
CA GLU A 258 -5.22 -18.59 6.25
C GLU A 258 -4.14 -17.63 6.71
N ILE A 259 -4.39 -16.32 6.55
CA ILE A 259 -3.45 -15.27 6.88
C ILE A 259 -4.14 -14.28 7.83
N MET A 260 -3.56 -14.11 9.01
CA MET A 260 -4.04 -13.14 10.00
C MET A 260 -3.20 -11.86 9.94
N GLU A 261 -3.82 -10.72 10.30
CA GLU A 261 -3.17 -9.38 10.28
C GLU A 261 -2.49 -9.07 8.94
N TYR A 262 -3.12 -9.50 7.85
CA TYR A 262 -2.57 -9.58 6.50
C TYR A 262 -1.92 -8.31 5.93
N PRO A 263 -2.21 -7.05 6.35
CA PRO A 263 -1.48 -5.90 5.83
C PRO A 263 0.03 -5.94 6.04
N ARG A 264 0.51 -6.66 7.08
CA ARG A 264 1.94 -6.80 7.40
C ARG A 264 2.27 -8.22 7.87
N ALA A 265 1.58 -9.23 7.35
CA ALA A 265 1.77 -10.59 7.81
C ALA A 265 3.13 -11.16 7.42
N ASP A 266 3.72 -11.92 8.32
CA ASP A 266 4.91 -12.72 8.13
C ASP A 266 4.65 -14.23 8.31
N GLN A 267 3.38 -14.59 8.57
CA GLN A 267 2.95 -15.99 8.79
C GLN A 267 1.69 -16.31 8.00
N ALA A 268 1.59 -17.55 7.53
CA ALA A 268 0.41 -18.15 6.93
C ALA A 268 0.26 -19.59 7.38
N SER A 269 -0.97 -20.02 7.69
CA SER A 269 -1.30 -21.44 7.89
C SER A 269 -1.80 -22.02 6.58
N ILE A 270 -1.24 -23.15 6.16
CA ILE A 270 -1.62 -23.88 4.97
C ILE A 270 -2.23 -25.22 5.40
N VAL A 271 -3.49 -25.46 5.03
CA VAL A 271 -4.19 -26.70 5.36
C VAL A 271 -4.44 -27.48 4.07
N TRP A 272 -3.80 -28.65 3.98
CA TRP A 272 -3.85 -29.51 2.80
C TRP A 272 -5.16 -30.29 2.73
N THR A 273 -5.88 -30.21 1.61
CA THR A 273 -7.23 -30.73 1.43
C THR A 273 -7.32 -32.24 1.62
N GLU A 274 -6.41 -33.02 0.98
CA GLU A 274 -6.50 -34.48 0.96
C GLU A 274 -6.17 -35.13 2.30
N ILE A 275 -5.19 -34.59 3.02
CA ILE A 275 -4.65 -35.22 4.23
C ILE A 275 -4.99 -34.45 5.51
N GLY A 276 -5.60 -33.29 5.39
CA GLY A 276 -5.91 -32.40 6.53
C GLY A 276 -4.67 -31.92 7.30
N ALA A 277 -3.47 -32.15 6.78
CA ALA A 277 -2.25 -31.69 7.43
C ALA A 277 -2.16 -30.18 7.41
N ARG A 278 -1.65 -29.60 8.50
CA ARG A 278 -1.40 -28.17 8.65
C ARG A 278 0.09 -27.89 8.59
N GLU A 279 0.46 -26.95 7.76
CA GLU A 279 1.81 -26.41 7.63
C GLU A 279 1.78 -24.94 8.07
N GLU A 280 2.68 -24.54 8.95
CA GLU A 280 2.88 -23.14 9.30
C GLU A 280 4.06 -22.61 8.51
N LEU A 281 3.80 -21.61 7.66
CA LEU A 281 4.82 -20.92 6.87
C LEU A 281 5.10 -19.57 7.53
N GLN A 282 6.38 -19.33 7.84
CA GLN A 282 6.84 -18.02 8.32
C GLN A 282 7.95 -17.51 7.42
N VAL A 283 7.75 -16.30 6.84
CA VAL A 283 8.70 -15.66 5.94
C VAL A 283 8.70 -14.15 6.16
N GLY A 284 9.85 -13.61 6.50
CA GLY A 284 10.00 -12.19 6.85
C GLY A 284 9.72 -11.90 8.32
N ASN A 285 9.49 -10.63 8.62
CA ASN A 285 9.21 -10.14 9.97
C ASN A 285 8.28 -8.92 9.88
N THR A 286 7.13 -8.97 10.55
CA THR A 286 6.16 -7.88 10.63
C THR A 286 6.76 -6.55 11.10
N VAL A 287 7.73 -6.59 12.03
CA VAL A 287 8.39 -5.38 12.55
C VAL A 287 9.18 -4.65 11.46
N GLN A 288 9.70 -5.39 10.48
CA GLN A 288 10.48 -4.85 9.36
C GLN A 288 9.63 -4.47 8.14
N ALA A 289 8.30 -4.44 8.26
CA ALA A 289 7.41 -4.20 7.12
C ALA A 289 7.76 -2.92 6.34
N LEU A 290 8.11 -1.83 7.01
CA LEU A 290 8.54 -0.59 6.34
C LEU A 290 9.97 -0.70 5.78
N SER A 291 10.86 -1.43 6.43
CA SER A 291 12.20 -1.68 5.88
C SER A 291 12.13 -2.41 4.54
N TYR A 292 11.19 -3.36 4.36
CA TYR A 292 10.98 -4.02 3.07
C TYR A 292 10.49 -3.05 1.99
N VAL A 293 9.57 -2.13 2.32
CA VAL A 293 9.09 -1.09 1.39
C VAL A 293 10.24 -0.20 0.92
N LEU A 294 11.06 0.28 1.86
CA LEU A 294 12.20 1.15 1.57
C LEU A 294 13.27 0.44 0.75
N ALA A 295 13.59 -0.80 1.09
CA ALA A 295 14.56 -1.62 0.36
C ALA A 295 14.07 -1.93 -1.07
N ASP A 296 12.78 -2.18 -1.26
CA ASP A 296 12.19 -2.38 -2.60
C ASP A 296 12.28 -1.10 -3.42
N MET A 297 12.08 0.09 -2.82
CA MET A 297 12.24 1.37 -3.53
C MET A 297 13.68 1.55 -4.02
N GLU A 298 14.68 1.32 -3.18
CA GLU A 298 16.08 1.41 -3.60
C GLU A 298 16.42 0.37 -4.69
N ARG A 299 15.90 -0.86 -4.59
CA ARG A 299 16.06 -1.87 -5.63
C ARG A 299 15.40 -1.48 -6.94
N ALA A 300 14.19 -0.92 -6.90
CA ALA A 300 13.49 -0.45 -8.10
C ALA A 300 14.30 0.63 -8.83
N VAL A 301 14.89 1.58 -8.10
CA VAL A 301 15.77 2.61 -8.66
C VAL A 301 17.02 1.97 -9.27
N ALA A 302 17.59 0.96 -8.61
CA ALA A 302 18.75 0.21 -9.10
C ALA A 302 18.44 -0.73 -10.29
N GLY A 303 17.17 -0.91 -10.67
CA GLY A 303 16.80 -1.67 -11.88
C GLY A 303 16.13 -3.01 -11.61
N ASP A 304 15.73 -3.33 -10.37
CA ASP A 304 15.00 -4.56 -10.05
C ASP A 304 13.61 -4.55 -10.70
N GLU A 305 13.40 -5.44 -11.66
CA GLU A 305 12.14 -5.51 -12.42
C GLU A 305 10.96 -5.96 -11.56
N TYR A 306 11.18 -6.85 -10.60
CA TYR A 306 10.10 -7.29 -9.70
C TYR A 306 9.58 -6.13 -8.85
N ALA A 307 10.50 -5.35 -8.24
CA ALA A 307 10.12 -4.18 -7.44
C ALA A 307 9.38 -3.12 -8.29
N ARG A 308 9.81 -2.90 -9.53
CA ARG A 308 9.15 -1.99 -10.49
C ARG A 308 7.75 -2.45 -10.89
N ALA A 309 7.55 -3.75 -11.05
CA ALA A 309 6.29 -4.33 -11.52
C ALA A 309 5.13 -4.15 -10.51
N GLN A 310 5.43 -3.95 -9.22
CA GLN A 310 4.41 -3.81 -8.17
C GLN A 310 3.42 -2.66 -8.42
N LEU A 311 3.86 -1.58 -9.06
CA LEU A 311 2.99 -0.47 -9.42
C LEU A 311 1.87 -0.88 -10.40
N GLY A 312 2.04 -1.96 -11.17
CA GLY A 312 1.00 -2.54 -12.00
C GLY A 312 -0.17 -3.08 -11.16
N THR A 313 0.12 -3.79 -10.08
CA THR A 313 -0.89 -4.26 -9.13
C THR A 313 -1.64 -3.08 -8.47
N SER A 314 -0.92 -2.02 -8.08
CA SER A 314 -1.56 -0.81 -7.53
C SER A 314 -2.49 -0.14 -8.55
N ALA A 315 -2.14 -0.16 -9.84
CA ALA A 315 -3.00 0.38 -10.90
C ALA A 315 -4.30 -0.42 -11.05
N ASP A 316 -4.20 -1.75 -11.07
CA ASP A 316 -5.36 -2.64 -11.13
C ASP A 316 -6.29 -2.43 -9.93
N VAL A 317 -5.72 -2.30 -8.72
CA VAL A 317 -6.49 -2.04 -7.49
C VAL A 317 -7.15 -0.67 -7.51
N MET A 318 -6.44 0.36 -7.96
CA MET A 318 -6.99 1.71 -8.07
C MET A 318 -8.15 1.77 -9.08
N GLU A 319 -8.07 1.02 -10.18
CA GLU A 319 -9.16 0.88 -11.14
C GLU A 319 -10.40 0.23 -10.50
N LEU A 320 -10.22 -0.87 -9.76
CA LEU A 320 -11.30 -1.50 -9.01
C LEU A 320 -11.96 -0.54 -8.01
N MET A 321 -11.17 0.19 -7.21
CA MET A 321 -11.69 1.15 -6.24
C MET A 321 -12.43 2.31 -6.93
N THR A 322 -11.95 2.76 -8.07
CA THR A 322 -12.60 3.81 -8.86
C THR A 322 -13.96 3.35 -9.36
N ASN A 323 -14.04 2.13 -9.91
CA ASN A 323 -15.27 1.54 -10.43
C ASN A 323 -16.29 1.29 -9.30
N LEU A 324 -15.87 0.73 -8.16
CA LEU A 324 -16.74 0.53 -6.99
C LEU A 324 -17.36 1.85 -6.50
N ARG A 325 -16.56 2.92 -6.39
CA ARG A 325 -17.08 4.24 -6.00
C ARG A 325 -18.05 4.82 -7.05
N ALA A 326 -17.78 4.58 -8.33
CA ALA A 326 -18.68 4.98 -9.40
C ALA A 326 -20.05 4.27 -9.29
N ASP A 327 -20.08 2.96 -8.99
CA ASP A 327 -21.30 2.18 -8.77
C ASP A 327 -22.09 2.69 -7.55
N TRP A 328 -21.42 3.18 -6.52
CA TRP A 328 -22.03 3.81 -5.34
C TRP A 328 -22.44 5.27 -5.57
N ASN A 329 -22.13 5.83 -6.74
CA ASN A 329 -22.31 7.25 -7.05
C ASN A 329 -21.62 8.17 -6.02
N PHE A 330 -20.43 7.75 -5.55
CA PHE A 330 -19.64 8.46 -4.56
C PHE A 330 -18.40 9.08 -5.19
N LYS A 331 -18.22 10.39 -4.98
CA LYS A 331 -17.05 11.17 -5.40
C LYS A 331 -16.52 12.02 -4.26
N TYR A 332 -15.22 12.19 -4.21
CA TYR A 332 -14.58 13.17 -3.34
C TYR A 332 -14.74 14.59 -3.90
N PRO A 333 -14.62 15.65 -3.05
CA PRO A 333 -14.74 17.04 -3.51
C PRO A 333 -13.79 17.38 -4.67
N GLU A 334 -12.60 16.83 -4.68
CA GLU A 334 -11.58 17.05 -5.71
C GLU A 334 -11.95 16.45 -7.08
N GLU A 335 -12.95 15.58 -7.14
CA GLU A 335 -13.40 14.88 -8.34
C GLU A 335 -14.70 15.49 -8.94
N LEU A 336 -15.26 16.53 -8.28
CA LEU A 336 -16.46 17.23 -8.72
C LEU A 336 -16.10 18.40 -9.62
#